data_c7676e6a21b171388301bcfa78215e4b
#
_entry.id   c7676e6a21b171388301bcfa78215e4b
#
_cell.length_a   1.000
_cell.length_b   1.000
_cell.length_c   1.000
_cell.angle_alpha   90.00
_cell.angle_beta   90.00
_cell.angle_gamma   90.00
#
_symmetry.space_group_name_H-M   'P 1'
#
loop_
_entity.id
_entity.type
_entity.pdbx_description
1 polymer ?
#
loop_
_entity_poly.entity_id
_entity_poly.type
_entity_poly.pdbx_seq_one_letter_code
_entity_poly.pdbx_strand_id
1 'polypeptide(L)'
;MTAINLNESSVRELNEKLQSGSSGDQFSVNNTVGKHALSVGLTSEVNVVINGHVGYYCAGMNQQANIVINGNAGPGLAENMMSGEVRVTGNASQYAAATAHGGLLVIEGDASSRCGISMKGVNIVVGGNIGHMSAFMAQSGCLVVCGDAGDALGDSVYEAKIYVRGEVKSLGTDCIEKEMRDEHKQELKELLTQSNMSYKVEDFRRYGSARKLYNFDIDQVDEY
;
A
#
# COMPACT_ATOMS: atom_id res chain seq x y z
N MET A 1 6.64 -24.35 -9.84
CA MET A 1 5.47 -23.58 -9.40
C MET A 1 4.41 -24.54 -8.87
N THR A 2 4.03 -24.40 -7.60
CA THR A 2 3.03 -25.25 -6.96
C THR A 2 1.64 -24.62 -7.14
N ALA A 3 0.72 -25.33 -7.79
CA ALA A 3 -0.65 -24.86 -7.97
C ALA A 3 -1.52 -25.25 -6.75
N ILE A 4 -2.35 -24.33 -6.28
CA ILE A 4 -3.33 -24.52 -5.20
C ILE A 4 -4.71 -24.12 -5.72
N ASN A 5 -5.67 -25.02 -5.61
CA ASN A 5 -7.04 -24.83 -6.08
C ASN A 5 -7.98 -24.64 -4.87
N LEU A 6 -8.58 -23.49 -4.73
CA LEU A 6 -9.47 -23.18 -3.58
C LEU A 6 -10.89 -23.79 -3.70
N ASN A 7 -11.17 -24.56 -4.75
CA ASN A 7 -12.32 -25.46 -4.78
C ASN A 7 -12.03 -26.78 -4.04
N GLU A 8 -10.74 -27.12 -3.86
CA GLU A 8 -10.29 -28.39 -3.27
C GLU A 8 -9.59 -28.19 -1.93
N SER A 9 -9.07 -26.98 -1.68
CA SER A 9 -8.37 -26.59 -0.45
C SER A 9 -9.11 -25.48 0.28
N SER A 10 -9.09 -25.51 1.60
CA SER A 10 -9.55 -24.41 2.44
C SER A 10 -8.53 -23.26 2.46
N VAL A 11 -8.98 -22.07 2.87
CA VAL A 11 -8.09 -20.90 3.09
C VAL A 11 -7.03 -21.21 4.14
N ARG A 12 -7.36 -22.00 5.15
CA ARG A 12 -6.42 -22.41 6.20
C ARG A 12 -5.30 -23.26 5.64
N GLU A 13 -5.61 -24.30 4.88
CA GLU A 13 -4.61 -25.14 4.22
C GLU A 13 -3.75 -24.37 3.23
N LEU A 14 -4.35 -23.40 2.50
CA LEU A 14 -3.58 -22.48 1.67
C LEU A 14 -2.53 -21.73 2.51
N ASN A 15 -2.96 -21.04 3.58
CA ASN A 15 -2.05 -20.23 4.38
C ASN A 15 -0.97 -21.08 5.06
N GLU A 16 -1.31 -22.23 5.62
CA GLU A 16 -0.35 -23.18 6.20
C GLU A 16 0.71 -23.62 5.16
N LYS A 17 0.29 -23.90 3.93
CA LYS A 17 1.20 -24.27 2.85
C LYS A 17 2.11 -23.14 2.41
N LEU A 18 1.59 -21.92 2.27
CA LEU A 18 2.38 -20.75 1.91
C LEU A 18 3.38 -20.38 3.02
N GLN A 19 2.94 -20.42 4.28
CA GLN A 19 3.77 -20.13 5.46
C GLN A 19 4.89 -21.16 5.67
N SER A 20 4.71 -22.40 5.24
CA SER A 20 5.74 -23.44 5.25
C SER A 20 6.68 -23.39 4.05
N GLY A 21 6.48 -22.47 3.11
CA GLY A 21 7.32 -22.31 1.94
C GLY A 21 8.71 -21.76 2.28
N SER A 22 9.70 -22.19 1.49
CA SER A 22 11.07 -21.72 1.56
C SER A 22 11.33 -20.58 0.59
N SER A 23 12.38 -19.78 0.84
CA SER A 23 12.77 -18.68 -0.06
C SER A 23 12.95 -19.19 -1.50
N GLY A 24 12.35 -18.45 -2.44
CA GLY A 24 12.34 -18.79 -3.87
C GLY A 24 11.20 -19.71 -4.33
N ASP A 25 10.45 -20.29 -3.40
CA ASP A 25 9.28 -21.11 -3.77
C ASP A 25 8.24 -20.28 -4.52
N GLN A 26 7.60 -20.91 -5.50
CA GLN A 26 6.61 -20.29 -6.37
C GLN A 26 5.26 -21.00 -6.26
N PHE A 27 4.22 -20.22 -5.97
CA PHE A 27 2.85 -20.70 -5.81
C PHE A 27 1.90 -20.00 -6.79
N SER A 28 0.91 -20.74 -7.27
CA SER A 28 -0.21 -20.20 -8.04
C SER A 28 -1.51 -20.59 -7.36
N VAL A 29 -2.31 -19.60 -6.98
CA VAL A 29 -3.59 -19.77 -6.27
C VAL A 29 -4.73 -19.48 -7.22
N ASN A 30 -5.65 -20.42 -7.38
CA ASN A 30 -6.76 -20.34 -8.34
C ASN A 30 -8.11 -20.53 -7.64
N ASN A 31 -9.19 -20.05 -8.30
CA ASN A 31 -10.58 -20.17 -7.81
C ASN A 31 -10.81 -19.45 -6.47
N THR A 32 -10.29 -18.25 -6.37
CA THR A 32 -10.37 -17.43 -5.15
C THR A 32 -11.77 -16.95 -4.81
N VAL A 33 -12.57 -16.57 -5.83
CA VAL A 33 -13.99 -16.17 -5.73
C VAL A 33 -14.24 -15.20 -4.55
N GLY A 34 -13.35 -14.24 -4.33
CA GLY A 34 -13.47 -13.26 -3.26
C GLY A 34 -13.24 -13.82 -1.84
N LYS A 35 -12.62 -14.99 -1.70
CA LYS A 35 -12.31 -15.53 -0.36
C LYS A 35 -11.42 -14.57 0.42
N HIS A 36 -11.60 -14.56 1.74
CA HIS A 36 -10.94 -13.66 2.68
C HIS A 36 -9.64 -14.24 3.23
N ALA A 37 -8.77 -13.37 3.75
CA ALA A 37 -7.55 -13.72 4.47
C ALA A 37 -6.63 -14.69 3.71
N LEU A 38 -6.45 -14.47 2.41
CA LEU A 38 -5.51 -15.24 1.59
C LEU A 38 -4.08 -14.71 1.77
N SER A 39 -3.09 -15.58 1.83
CA SER A 39 -1.66 -15.24 1.89
C SER A 39 -1.31 -14.35 3.08
N VAL A 40 -1.81 -14.68 4.26
CA VAL A 40 -1.60 -13.90 5.50
C VAL A 40 -0.37 -14.39 6.24
N GLY A 41 0.43 -13.45 6.78
CA GLY A 41 1.55 -13.73 7.68
C GLY A 41 2.70 -14.50 7.03
N LEU A 42 3.01 -14.22 5.77
CA LEU A 42 4.12 -14.87 5.06
C LEU A 42 5.45 -14.28 5.51
N THR A 43 6.32 -15.11 6.07
CA THR A 43 7.62 -14.71 6.65
C THR A 43 8.83 -15.01 5.78
N SER A 44 8.65 -15.76 4.70
CA SER A 44 9.69 -16.15 3.76
C SER A 44 9.54 -15.44 2.42
N GLU A 45 10.62 -15.31 1.65
CA GLU A 45 10.65 -14.75 0.29
C GLU A 45 10.00 -15.69 -0.73
N VAL A 46 8.77 -16.04 -0.52
CA VAL A 46 8.00 -16.84 -1.49
C VAL A 46 7.35 -15.95 -2.54
N ASN A 47 7.13 -16.46 -3.72
CA ASN A 47 6.42 -15.79 -4.80
C ASN A 47 5.04 -16.39 -4.97
N VAL A 48 4.01 -15.60 -4.81
CA VAL A 48 2.61 -16.03 -4.86
C VAL A 48 1.87 -15.27 -5.95
N VAL A 49 1.31 -16.00 -6.92
CA VAL A 49 0.40 -15.44 -7.93
C VAL A 49 -1.01 -15.89 -7.62
N ILE A 50 -1.90 -14.95 -7.35
CA ILE A 50 -3.31 -15.20 -7.06
C ILE A 50 -4.15 -14.83 -8.29
N ASN A 51 -4.79 -15.80 -8.91
CA ASN A 51 -5.60 -15.63 -10.11
C ASN A 51 -7.07 -15.46 -9.74
N GLY A 52 -7.54 -14.22 -9.71
CA GLY A 52 -8.89 -13.82 -9.42
C GLY A 52 -9.02 -12.80 -8.29
N HIS A 53 -10.24 -12.37 -8.03
CA HIS A 53 -10.55 -11.40 -6.98
C HIS A 53 -10.35 -12.01 -5.60
N VAL A 54 -9.88 -11.18 -4.65
CA VAL A 54 -9.69 -11.56 -3.25
C VAL A 54 -10.58 -10.75 -2.34
N GLY A 55 -10.96 -11.32 -1.20
CA GLY A 55 -11.76 -10.67 -0.18
C GLY A 55 -10.94 -9.80 0.76
N TYR A 56 -11.44 -9.54 1.96
CA TYR A 56 -10.75 -8.71 2.93
C TYR A 56 -9.48 -9.38 3.48
N TYR A 57 -8.55 -8.53 3.97
CA TYR A 57 -7.32 -8.92 4.67
C TYR A 57 -6.38 -9.83 3.86
N CYS A 58 -6.40 -9.74 2.53
CA CYS A 58 -5.45 -10.46 1.70
C CYS A 58 -4.04 -9.85 1.88
N ALA A 59 -3.02 -10.69 1.94
CA ALA A 59 -1.62 -10.32 2.16
C ALA A 59 -1.38 -9.57 3.50
N GLY A 60 -2.30 -9.67 4.47
CA GLY A 60 -2.12 -9.07 5.79
C GLY A 60 -0.88 -9.60 6.51
N MET A 61 -0.16 -8.74 7.24
CA MET A 61 1.09 -9.08 7.96
C MET A 61 2.17 -9.74 7.09
N ASN A 62 2.20 -9.45 5.79
CA ASN A 62 3.27 -9.94 4.92
C ASN A 62 4.63 -9.39 5.37
N GLN A 63 5.63 -10.26 5.50
CA GLN A 63 6.97 -9.84 5.93
C GLN A 63 7.99 -9.83 4.80
N GLN A 64 7.97 -10.79 3.89
CA GLN A 64 9.00 -10.90 2.85
C GLN A 64 8.48 -11.38 1.50
N ALA A 65 7.26 -11.90 1.42
CA ALA A 65 6.77 -12.49 0.20
C ALA A 65 6.48 -11.45 -0.89
N ASN A 66 6.61 -11.89 -2.14
CA ASN A 66 6.15 -11.17 -3.32
C ASN A 66 4.80 -11.76 -3.76
N ILE A 67 3.75 -10.96 -3.69
CA ILE A 67 2.37 -11.41 -3.93
C ILE A 67 1.79 -10.60 -5.08
N VAL A 68 1.38 -11.27 -6.15
CA VAL A 68 0.67 -10.67 -7.29
C VAL A 68 -0.78 -11.13 -7.29
N ILE A 69 -1.71 -10.20 -7.30
CA ILE A 69 -3.15 -10.45 -7.35
C ILE A 69 -3.67 -10.01 -8.72
N ASN A 70 -3.99 -10.98 -9.57
CA ASN A 70 -4.59 -10.77 -10.90
C ASN A 70 -6.11 -10.57 -10.75
N GLY A 71 -6.52 -9.42 -10.22
CA GLY A 71 -7.91 -9.11 -9.94
C GLY A 71 -8.07 -7.91 -9.01
N ASN A 72 -9.24 -7.78 -8.40
CA ASN A 72 -9.50 -6.74 -7.39
C ASN A 72 -9.29 -7.29 -5.97
N ALA A 73 -8.97 -6.41 -5.05
CA ALA A 73 -8.81 -6.73 -3.63
C ALA A 73 -9.89 -6.08 -2.75
N GLY A 74 -10.40 -6.85 -1.79
CA GLY A 74 -11.32 -6.38 -0.75
C GLY A 74 -10.64 -5.46 0.27
N PRO A 75 -11.38 -5.04 1.33
CA PRO A 75 -10.85 -4.15 2.37
C PRO A 75 -9.64 -4.74 3.12
N GLY A 76 -8.73 -3.87 3.59
CA GLY A 76 -7.57 -4.30 4.39
C GLY A 76 -6.51 -5.08 3.62
N LEU A 77 -6.39 -4.86 2.31
CA LEU A 77 -5.29 -5.41 1.53
C LEU A 77 -3.94 -4.98 2.13
N ALA A 78 -3.03 -5.93 2.34
CA ALA A 78 -1.68 -5.70 2.89
C ALA A 78 -1.66 -4.95 4.25
N GLU A 79 -2.73 -5.07 5.03
CA GLU A 79 -2.79 -4.48 6.37
C GLU A 79 -1.68 -5.03 7.26
N ASN A 80 -1.01 -4.15 8.03
CA ASN A 80 0.17 -4.48 8.85
C ASN A 80 1.34 -5.14 8.07
N MET A 81 1.47 -4.90 6.78
CA MET A 81 2.61 -5.39 6.00
C MET A 81 3.91 -4.85 6.58
N MET A 82 4.92 -5.70 6.73
CA MET A 82 6.22 -5.35 7.29
C MET A 82 7.29 -5.11 6.23
N SER A 83 7.28 -5.90 5.15
CA SER A 83 8.16 -5.75 3.98
C SER A 83 7.69 -6.64 2.82
N GLY A 84 8.51 -6.80 1.77
CA GLY A 84 8.17 -7.52 0.56
C GLY A 84 7.39 -6.66 -0.44
N GLU A 85 6.76 -7.27 -1.42
CA GLU A 85 5.95 -6.58 -2.43
C GLU A 85 4.56 -7.20 -2.55
N VAL A 86 3.54 -6.34 -2.63
CA VAL A 86 2.16 -6.74 -2.97
C VAL A 86 1.72 -5.93 -4.18
N ARG A 87 1.29 -6.60 -5.24
CA ARG A 87 0.80 -5.98 -6.48
C ARG A 87 -0.60 -6.44 -6.81
N VAL A 88 -1.49 -5.49 -7.10
CA VAL A 88 -2.87 -5.74 -7.54
C VAL A 88 -3.05 -5.14 -8.93
N THR A 89 -3.45 -5.97 -9.90
CA THR A 89 -3.68 -5.51 -11.29
C THR A 89 -5.01 -4.77 -11.47
N GLY A 90 -5.93 -4.90 -10.53
CA GLY A 90 -7.21 -4.20 -10.50
C GLY A 90 -7.27 -3.14 -9.41
N ASN A 91 -8.45 -2.99 -8.83
CA ASN A 91 -8.74 -2.00 -7.77
C ASN A 91 -8.57 -2.61 -6.38
N ALA A 92 -8.26 -1.76 -5.40
CA ALA A 92 -8.33 -2.09 -3.98
C ALA A 92 -9.47 -1.35 -3.27
N SER A 93 -10.12 -2.05 -2.36
CA SER A 93 -11.18 -1.47 -1.52
C SER A 93 -10.58 -0.62 -0.39
N GLN A 94 -11.35 -0.40 0.66
CA GLN A 94 -10.98 0.48 1.78
C GLN A 94 -9.79 -0.08 2.58
N TYR A 95 -9.03 0.81 3.22
CA TYR A 95 -7.96 0.51 4.18
C TYR A 95 -6.76 -0.25 3.58
N ALA A 96 -6.49 -0.13 2.28
CA ALA A 96 -5.30 -0.74 1.70
C ALA A 96 -4.03 -0.23 2.41
N ALA A 97 -3.15 -1.15 2.82
CA ALA A 97 -1.94 -0.92 3.61
C ALA A 97 -2.16 -0.16 4.94
N ALA A 98 -3.32 -0.34 5.57
CA ALA A 98 -3.54 0.23 6.91
C ALA A 98 -2.43 -0.23 7.86
N THR A 99 -1.85 0.72 8.60
CA THR A 99 -0.78 0.49 9.60
C THR A 99 0.47 -0.25 9.09
N ALA A 100 0.66 -0.37 7.79
CA ALA A 100 1.80 -1.07 7.21
C ALA A 100 3.12 -0.34 7.48
N HIS A 101 4.17 -1.11 7.80
CA HIS A 101 5.45 -0.63 8.30
C HIS A 101 6.52 -0.51 7.22
N GLY A 102 6.43 -1.28 6.15
CA GLY A 102 7.45 -1.27 5.10
C GLY A 102 7.04 -2.09 3.88
N GLY A 103 7.95 -2.16 2.91
CA GLY A 103 7.73 -2.81 1.64
C GLY A 103 7.06 -1.92 0.60
N LEU A 104 6.58 -2.51 -0.46
CA LEU A 104 5.93 -1.84 -1.58
C LEU A 104 4.55 -2.43 -1.86
N LEU A 105 3.51 -1.60 -1.81
CA LEU A 105 2.18 -1.94 -2.32
C LEU A 105 1.93 -1.20 -3.64
N VAL A 106 1.65 -1.93 -4.71
CA VAL A 106 1.26 -1.37 -6.00
C VAL A 106 -0.18 -1.75 -6.30
N ILE A 107 -1.01 -0.75 -6.59
CA ILE A 107 -2.39 -0.92 -7.05
C ILE A 107 -2.47 -0.28 -8.43
N GLU A 108 -2.64 -1.09 -9.49
CA GLU A 108 -2.63 -0.58 -10.87
C GLU A 108 -3.90 0.23 -11.18
N GLY A 109 -5.03 -0.10 -10.56
CA GLY A 109 -6.27 0.62 -10.63
C GLY A 109 -6.46 1.67 -9.53
N ASP A 110 -7.69 1.83 -9.08
CA ASP A 110 -8.08 2.77 -8.02
C ASP A 110 -7.95 2.12 -6.62
N ALA A 111 -7.69 2.96 -5.61
CA ALA A 111 -7.86 2.60 -4.20
C ALA A 111 -9.01 3.41 -3.59
N SER A 112 -9.78 2.76 -2.71
CA SER A 112 -10.91 3.40 -2.05
C SER A 112 -10.45 4.27 -0.86
N SER A 113 -11.37 4.62 0.03
CA SER A 113 -11.12 5.47 1.19
C SER A 113 -10.11 4.88 2.16
N ARG A 114 -9.38 5.77 2.85
CA ARG A 114 -8.39 5.46 3.89
C ARG A 114 -7.24 4.56 3.40
N CYS A 115 -6.86 4.65 2.12
CA CYS A 115 -5.64 4.05 1.62
C CYS A 115 -4.43 4.61 2.38
N GLY A 116 -3.58 3.76 2.96
CA GLY A 116 -2.43 4.17 3.76
C GLY A 116 -2.76 4.79 5.11
N ILE A 117 -3.98 4.55 5.67
CA ILE A 117 -4.31 5.02 7.02
C ILE A 117 -3.27 4.53 8.04
N SER A 118 -2.74 5.46 8.83
CA SER A 118 -1.74 5.19 9.89
C SER A 118 -0.52 4.40 9.41
N MET A 119 -0.15 4.49 8.13
CA MET A 119 1.04 3.83 7.60
C MET A 119 2.31 4.30 8.32
N LYS A 120 3.28 3.41 8.50
CA LYS A 120 4.47 3.60 9.35
C LYS A 120 5.80 3.39 8.61
N GLY A 121 5.80 3.49 7.26
CA GLY A 121 7.01 3.33 6.46
C GLY A 121 6.81 2.61 5.12
N VAL A 122 5.65 2.04 4.87
CA VAL A 122 5.35 1.41 3.57
C VAL A 122 5.35 2.43 2.44
N ASN A 123 5.76 2.00 1.27
CA ASN A 123 5.57 2.76 0.03
C ASN A 123 4.34 2.21 -0.70
N ILE A 124 3.42 3.10 -1.05
CA ILE A 124 2.18 2.77 -1.76
C ILE A 124 2.16 3.53 -3.07
N VAL A 125 1.94 2.83 -4.19
CA VAL A 125 1.78 3.45 -5.51
C VAL A 125 0.44 3.03 -6.09
N VAL A 126 -0.42 4.02 -6.37
CA VAL A 126 -1.76 3.83 -6.95
C VAL A 126 -1.78 4.40 -8.35
N GLY A 127 -2.03 3.56 -9.36
CA GLY A 127 -2.09 3.94 -10.77
C GLY A 127 -3.31 4.80 -11.13
N GLY A 128 -4.41 4.64 -10.38
CA GLY A 128 -5.64 5.41 -10.51
C GLY A 128 -5.85 6.43 -9.40
N ASN A 129 -7.12 6.55 -8.98
CA ASN A 129 -7.58 7.52 -7.97
C ASN A 129 -7.56 6.92 -6.56
N ILE A 130 -7.57 7.80 -5.56
CA ILE A 130 -7.76 7.40 -4.16
C ILE A 130 -8.99 8.08 -3.54
N GLY A 131 -9.60 7.38 -2.57
CA GLY A 131 -10.81 7.85 -1.91
C GLY A 131 -10.54 8.78 -0.71
N HIS A 132 -11.63 9.12 -0.03
CA HIS A 132 -11.70 9.98 1.15
C HIS A 132 -10.76 9.55 2.28
N MET A 133 -10.14 10.52 2.96
CA MET A 133 -9.24 10.34 4.12
C MET A 133 -8.06 9.38 3.87
N SER A 134 -7.55 9.30 2.65
CA SER A 134 -6.32 8.55 2.39
C SER A 134 -5.13 9.22 3.09
N ALA A 135 -4.19 8.41 3.57
CA ALA A 135 -3.06 8.81 4.43
C ALA A 135 -3.48 9.49 5.76
N PHE A 136 -4.69 9.20 6.29
CA PHE A 136 -5.10 9.67 7.61
C PHE A 136 -4.12 9.19 8.69
N MET A 137 -3.57 10.11 9.50
CA MET A 137 -2.58 9.85 10.54
C MET A 137 -1.35 9.05 10.04
N ALA A 138 -0.98 9.21 8.78
CA ALA A 138 0.18 8.54 8.21
C ALA A 138 1.47 9.06 8.86
N GLN A 139 2.29 8.14 9.39
CA GLN A 139 3.46 8.47 10.19
C GLN A 139 4.71 8.64 9.32
N SER A 140 5.00 7.67 8.45
CA SER A 140 6.15 7.71 7.54
C SER A 140 5.89 6.86 6.30
N GLY A 141 6.81 6.92 5.33
CA GLY A 141 6.67 6.27 4.02
C GLY A 141 6.12 7.20 2.95
N CYS A 142 5.79 6.65 1.79
CA CYS A 142 5.33 7.40 0.64
C CYS A 142 3.98 6.88 0.13
N LEU A 143 3.06 7.79 -0.18
CA LEU A 143 1.85 7.51 -0.96
C LEU A 143 1.94 8.25 -2.29
N VAL A 144 2.05 7.49 -3.39
CA VAL A 144 2.09 8.02 -4.77
C VAL A 144 0.75 7.74 -5.43
N VAL A 145 0.12 8.78 -5.96
CA VAL A 145 -1.19 8.72 -6.61
C VAL A 145 -1.07 9.24 -8.03
N CYS A 146 -1.26 8.38 -9.02
CA CYS A 146 -1.16 8.76 -10.43
C CYS A 146 -2.47 9.37 -10.98
N GLY A 147 -3.58 9.24 -10.27
CA GLY A 147 -4.87 9.89 -10.54
C GLY A 147 -5.19 11.00 -9.56
N ASP A 148 -6.48 11.12 -9.23
CA ASP A 148 -7.02 12.14 -8.33
C ASP A 148 -7.10 11.65 -6.88
N ALA A 149 -7.08 12.59 -5.94
CA ALA A 149 -7.30 12.32 -4.52
C ALA A 149 -8.64 12.89 -4.03
N GLY A 150 -9.38 12.08 -3.26
CA GLY A 150 -10.65 12.47 -2.66
C GLY A 150 -10.52 13.48 -1.52
N ASP A 151 -11.60 13.62 -0.75
CA ASP A 151 -11.67 14.58 0.36
C ASP A 151 -10.74 14.22 1.53
N ALA A 152 -10.28 15.25 2.25
CA ALA A 152 -9.49 15.16 3.48
C ALA A 152 -8.21 14.32 3.32
N LEU A 153 -7.47 14.55 2.22
CA LEU A 153 -6.18 13.91 2.00
C LEU A 153 -5.18 14.26 3.10
N GLY A 154 -4.53 13.26 3.69
CA GLY A 154 -3.44 13.44 4.63
C GLY A 154 -3.84 14.11 5.95
N ASP A 155 -5.12 13.97 6.38
CA ASP A 155 -5.54 14.50 7.66
C ASP A 155 -4.64 14.00 8.79
N SER A 156 -4.13 14.91 9.60
CA SER A 156 -3.25 14.61 10.74
C SER A 156 -1.98 13.83 10.35
N VAL A 157 -1.44 14.08 9.16
CA VAL A 157 -0.21 13.43 8.68
C VAL A 157 1.02 13.88 9.47
N TYR A 158 1.95 12.95 9.75
CA TYR A 158 3.24 13.22 10.41
C TYR A 158 4.37 13.48 9.41
N GLU A 159 5.23 12.50 9.17
CA GLU A 159 6.41 12.62 8.30
C GLU A 159 6.21 11.89 6.95
N ALA A 160 5.05 11.26 6.73
CA ALA A 160 4.75 10.63 5.46
C ALA A 160 4.70 11.66 4.33
N LYS A 161 5.14 11.25 3.15
CA LYS A 161 5.14 12.06 1.94
C LYS A 161 4.03 11.58 1.01
N ILE A 162 3.27 12.51 0.49
CA ILE A 162 2.17 12.22 -0.43
C ILE A 162 2.48 12.92 -1.75
N TYR A 163 2.47 12.16 -2.85
CA TYR A 163 2.68 12.67 -4.21
C TYR A 163 1.41 12.43 -5.03
N VAL A 164 0.81 13.48 -5.59
CA VAL A 164 -0.42 13.37 -6.39
C VAL A 164 -0.21 14.04 -7.74
N ARG A 165 -0.50 13.31 -8.82
CA ARG A 165 -0.43 13.83 -10.18
C ARG A 165 -1.71 14.58 -10.58
N GLY A 166 -2.86 14.06 -10.18
CA GLY A 166 -4.17 14.63 -10.52
C GLY A 166 -4.64 15.73 -9.58
N GLU A 167 -5.95 15.92 -9.54
CA GLU A 167 -6.59 16.90 -8.66
C GLU A 167 -6.71 16.39 -7.24
N VAL A 168 -6.57 17.28 -6.26
CA VAL A 168 -6.83 17.01 -4.84
C VAL A 168 -8.12 17.74 -4.45
N LYS A 169 -9.15 16.99 -4.13
CA LYS A 169 -10.47 17.57 -3.83
C LYS A 169 -10.47 18.44 -2.58
N SER A 170 -9.86 17.96 -1.48
CA SER A 170 -9.57 18.76 -0.29
C SER A 170 -8.44 18.15 0.51
N LEU A 171 -7.72 18.99 1.25
CA LEU A 171 -6.70 18.57 2.20
C LEU A 171 -7.34 18.37 3.59
N GLY A 172 -6.83 17.41 4.35
CA GLY A 172 -7.19 17.22 5.74
C GLY A 172 -6.48 18.20 6.68
N THR A 173 -6.77 18.08 7.96
CA THR A 173 -6.18 18.91 9.00
C THR A 173 -4.66 18.79 9.00
N ASP A 174 -3.94 19.90 9.09
CA ASP A 174 -2.47 20.00 9.08
C ASP A 174 -1.76 19.47 7.83
N CYS A 175 -2.48 19.16 6.76
CA CYS A 175 -1.90 18.79 5.48
C CYS A 175 -1.81 19.98 4.55
N ILE A 176 -0.65 20.22 3.96
CA ILE A 176 -0.41 21.32 3.01
C ILE A 176 0.39 20.83 1.81
N GLU A 177 0.30 21.57 0.71
CA GLU A 177 1.22 21.40 -0.42
C GLU A 177 2.64 21.83 0.01
N LYS A 178 3.63 21.05 -0.37
CA LYS A 178 5.05 21.22 0.00
C LYS A 178 5.91 21.37 -1.25
N GLU A 179 7.04 22.01 -1.09
CA GLU A 179 8.04 22.14 -2.15
C GLU A 179 8.54 20.78 -2.66
N MET A 180 8.62 20.61 -3.98
CA MET A 180 9.18 19.43 -4.63
C MET A 180 10.68 19.64 -4.86
N ARG A 181 11.54 19.20 -3.96
CA ARG A 181 13.00 19.27 -4.05
C ARG A 181 13.56 18.10 -4.87
N ASP A 182 14.82 18.17 -5.25
CA ASP A 182 15.47 17.14 -6.07
C ASP A 182 15.49 15.76 -5.41
N GLU A 183 15.67 15.69 -4.08
CA GLU A 183 15.56 14.46 -3.31
C GLU A 183 14.18 13.78 -3.44
N HIS A 184 13.11 14.58 -3.41
CA HIS A 184 11.74 14.10 -3.57
C HIS A 184 11.46 13.63 -5.00
N LYS A 185 12.03 14.32 -5.99
CA LYS A 185 11.92 13.92 -7.41
C LYS A 185 12.62 12.60 -7.67
N GLN A 186 13.79 12.41 -7.08
CA GLN A 186 14.53 11.17 -7.20
C GLN A 186 13.78 9.99 -6.54
N GLU A 187 13.28 10.17 -5.32
CA GLU A 187 12.46 9.17 -4.61
C GLU A 187 11.20 8.80 -5.41
N LEU A 188 10.47 9.80 -5.90
CA LEU A 188 9.27 9.57 -6.72
C LEU A 188 9.60 8.81 -8.01
N LYS A 189 10.71 9.17 -8.69
CA LYS A 189 11.16 8.48 -9.89
C LYS A 189 11.48 7.01 -9.64
N GLU A 190 12.12 6.70 -8.52
CA GLU A 190 12.43 5.33 -8.12
C GLU A 190 11.15 4.53 -7.86
N LEU A 191 10.20 5.10 -7.13
CA LEU A 191 8.91 4.45 -6.84
C LEU A 191 8.09 4.20 -8.11
N LEU A 192 8.02 5.17 -9.02
CA LEU A 192 7.35 5.00 -10.32
C LEU A 192 8.02 3.90 -11.15
N THR A 193 9.35 3.85 -11.16
CA THR A 193 10.10 2.82 -11.89
C THR A 193 9.86 1.42 -11.31
N GLN A 194 9.95 1.24 -9.99
CA GLN A 194 9.69 -0.02 -9.30
C GLN A 194 8.25 -0.50 -9.51
N SER A 195 7.33 0.43 -9.63
CA SER A 195 5.91 0.13 -9.84
C SER A 195 5.51 -0.09 -11.30
N ASN A 196 6.45 0.07 -12.25
CA ASN A 196 6.20 0.06 -13.70
C ASN A 196 5.22 1.15 -14.16
N MET A 197 5.22 2.32 -13.49
CA MET A 197 4.38 3.46 -13.84
C MET A 197 5.17 4.47 -14.69
N SER A 198 4.69 4.73 -15.92
CA SER A 198 5.37 5.58 -16.91
C SER A 198 4.84 7.03 -16.87
N TYR A 199 5.01 7.73 -15.74
CA TYR A 199 4.64 9.14 -15.57
C TYR A 199 5.88 10.02 -15.39
N LYS A 200 5.75 11.31 -15.75
CA LYS A 200 6.80 12.31 -15.52
C LYS A 200 6.71 12.81 -14.08
N VAL A 201 7.84 12.91 -13.41
CA VAL A 201 7.93 13.41 -12.03
C VAL A 201 7.42 14.84 -11.90
N GLU A 202 7.61 15.65 -12.95
CA GLU A 202 7.19 17.05 -13.03
C GLU A 202 5.66 17.24 -13.00
N ASP A 203 4.90 16.19 -13.30
CA ASP A 203 3.43 16.22 -13.27
C ASP A 203 2.86 16.08 -11.85
N PHE A 204 3.71 15.81 -10.85
CA PHE A 204 3.26 15.55 -9.47
C PHE A 204 3.46 16.76 -8.57
N ARG A 205 2.54 16.93 -7.64
CA ARG A 205 2.62 17.84 -6.48
C ARG A 205 2.87 17.03 -5.23
N ARG A 206 3.61 17.59 -4.27
CA ARG A 206 3.91 16.96 -2.99
C ARG A 206 3.11 17.57 -1.85
N TYR A 207 2.60 16.73 -0.97
CA TYR A 207 1.85 17.12 0.22
C TYR A 207 2.47 16.49 1.46
N GLY A 208 2.24 17.11 2.62
CA GLY A 208 2.72 16.63 3.92
C GLY A 208 2.35 17.58 5.04
N SER A 209 2.77 17.27 6.27
CA SER A 209 2.41 18.01 7.48
C SER A 209 2.89 19.47 7.46
N ALA A 210 2.03 20.39 7.88
CA ALA A 210 2.40 21.77 8.22
C ALA A 210 3.13 21.88 9.57
N ARG A 211 3.25 20.76 10.32
CA ARG A 211 3.87 20.67 11.65
C ARG A 211 3.25 21.61 12.70
N LYS A 212 1.94 21.75 12.65
CA LYS A 212 1.19 22.60 13.60
C LYS A 212 0.36 21.81 14.60
N LEU A 213 -0.07 20.59 14.19
CA LEU A 213 -0.94 19.75 15.02
C LEU A 213 -0.15 19.02 16.11
N TYR A 214 1.08 18.60 15.80
CA TYR A 214 1.93 17.88 16.72
C TYR A 214 3.14 18.69 17.13
N ASN A 215 3.66 18.45 18.34
CA ASN A 215 4.93 19.04 18.79
C ASN A 215 6.09 18.33 18.10
N PHE A 216 6.70 18.99 17.14
CA PHE A 216 7.90 18.51 16.42
C PHE A 216 9.17 19.17 16.97
N ASP A 217 9.15 19.67 18.21
CA ASP A 217 10.30 20.34 18.80
C ASP A 217 11.37 19.31 19.14
N ILE A 218 12.49 19.41 18.43
CA ILE A 218 13.63 18.47 18.55
C ILE A 218 14.26 18.51 19.95
N ASP A 219 14.12 19.64 20.65
CA ASP A 219 14.69 19.82 21.99
C ASP A 219 13.94 19.00 23.08
N GLN A 220 12.81 18.40 22.74
CA GLN A 220 11.99 17.58 23.63
C GLN A 220 11.90 16.09 23.22
N VAL A 221 12.74 15.64 22.30
CA VAL A 221 12.72 14.25 21.80
C VAL A 221 12.96 13.23 22.91
N ASP A 222 13.70 13.61 23.95
CA ASP A 222 14.03 12.73 25.09
C ASP A 222 12.93 12.62 26.16
N GLU A 223 11.81 13.33 25.97
CA GLU A 223 10.67 13.33 26.91
C GLU A 223 9.51 12.39 26.50
N TYR A 224 9.69 11.63 25.39
CA TYR A 224 8.65 10.74 24.84
C TYR A 224 9.09 9.28 24.77
#